data_90a45458adbd90b95e6f57b66b79b76a
#
_entry.id   90a45458adbd90b95e6f57b66b79b76a
#
_cell.length_a   1.000
_cell.length_b   1.000
_cell.length_c   1.000
_cell.angle_alpha   90.00
_cell.angle_beta   90.00
_cell.angle_gamma   90.00
#
_symmetry.space_group_name_H-M   'P 1'
#
loop_
_entity.id
_entity.type
_entity.pdbx_description
1 polymer ?
#
loop_
_entity_poly.entity_id
_entity_poly.type
_entity_poly.pdbx_seq_one_letter_code
_entity_poly.pdbx_strand_id
1 'polypeptide(L)'
;MIKKIIYLAFLLPLAGNAQTTVIKPLVKQPTAFAIITDNQTYANTKDAMHQYKTAVEDDGLATYLISGDWQNPDQVKQIIIKTYQECPSLEGLVLIGDVPVALVRNAQHMTTAFKMNEKAFPWDQSSVPTDRFYDDLNLKFEFIRQDSVNHQHFYYKLTEDSPQRLNPTFYSARIKYPEKKEGDKYAAIASYLKKAAAAKADKHNQLDRVFSFNGASYNSDCLIVWMDDEKAYMENFPLAFGRQMGFKHWNFRMKHPMKYKLFSELQRKDLDLFMFHEHGMPTGQLINDELACTDFNNRYKMLKSTLYNAVMSHVGKRDKDTLRIQMQEKRQVNEVFFKDLDNPKFWEADSLHYADERIVTEDLMKRNLSTNPKMIMFDACYNGSFHENDYIAGQYIFNDGQTLVAQGNTRNVLQDRWTIEMIGLLSHGVRAGQYNKLIASLEGHLFGDPTFRFAPIEANTLSTDITIHKDDKAYWKNLLNSPYADVQSLAMRMLADADTQKELSPLLLKKYRESGFNTIRM
;
A
#
# COMPACT_ATOMS: atom_id res chain seq x y z
N MET A 1 14.83 -56.51 -40.64
CA MET A 1 14.94 -55.08 -40.35
C MET A 1 14.34 -54.80 -38.96
N ILE A 2 15.21 -54.71 -37.94
CA ILE A 2 14.80 -54.53 -36.55
C ILE A 2 14.84 -53.03 -36.29
N LYS A 3 13.69 -52.39 -36.06
CA LYS A 3 13.59 -50.97 -35.65
C LYS A 3 14.01 -50.85 -34.17
N LYS A 4 15.14 -50.22 -33.92
CA LYS A 4 15.53 -49.77 -32.55
C LYS A 4 14.67 -48.58 -32.14
N ILE A 5 13.85 -48.76 -31.11
CA ILE A 5 13.14 -47.66 -30.43
C ILE A 5 14.12 -47.10 -29.42
N ILE A 6 14.55 -45.83 -29.63
CA ILE A 6 15.36 -45.08 -28.67
C ILE A 6 14.38 -44.43 -27.69
N TYR A 7 14.36 -44.89 -26.43
CA TYR A 7 13.69 -44.19 -25.32
C TYR A 7 14.55 -42.98 -24.93
N LEU A 8 14.07 -41.80 -25.26
CA LEU A 8 14.61 -40.55 -24.72
C LEU A 8 14.08 -40.39 -23.31
N ALA A 9 14.88 -40.72 -22.30
CA ALA A 9 14.58 -40.43 -20.93
C ALA A 9 14.69 -38.91 -20.69
N PHE A 10 13.57 -38.22 -20.56
CA PHE A 10 13.54 -36.86 -20.04
C PHE A 10 13.98 -36.91 -18.56
N LEU A 11 15.21 -36.52 -18.31
CA LEU A 11 15.68 -36.15 -16.96
C LEU A 11 14.93 -34.85 -16.57
N LEU A 12 13.83 -34.99 -15.86
CA LEU A 12 13.27 -33.89 -15.08
C LEU A 12 14.34 -33.48 -14.06
N PRO A 13 14.72 -32.19 -13.96
CA PRO A 13 15.58 -31.74 -12.89
C PRO A 13 14.86 -32.05 -11.57
N LEU A 14 15.52 -32.82 -10.71
CA LEU A 14 15.16 -32.95 -9.30
C LEU A 14 15.18 -31.54 -8.73
N ALA A 15 14.01 -30.91 -8.62
CA ALA A 15 13.83 -29.70 -7.84
C ALA A 15 14.24 -30.08 -6.41
N GLY A 16 15.38 -29.56 -5.96
CA GLY A 16 15.79 -29.67 -4.58
C GLY A 16 14.60 -29.26 -3.71
N ASN A 17 14.16 -30.12 -2.82
CA ASN A 17 13.11 -29.82 -1.87
C ASN A 17 13.59 -28.63 -1.03
N ALA A 18 13.16 -27.42 -1.38
CA ALA A 18 13.32 -26.26 -0.52
C ALA A 18 12.71 -26.66 0.83
N GLN A 19 13.53 -26.64 1.89
CA GLN A 19 13.09 -27.07 3.21
C GLN A 19 12.05 -26.08 3.74
N THR A 20 10.79 -26.41 3.59
CA THR A 20 9.67 -25.61 4.08
C THR A 20 9.24 -26.13 5.44
N THR A 21 9.21 -25.25 6.43
CA THR A 21 8.72 -25.55 7.77
C THR A 21 7.35 -24.93 7.96
N VAL A 22 6.38 -25.71 8.43
CA VAL A 22 5.02 -25.25 8.73
C VAL A 22 4.72 -25.48 10.20
N ILE A 23 4.53 -24.40 10.95
CA ILE A 23 4.08 -24.41 12.34
C ILE A 23 2.58 -24.09 12.33
N LYS A 24 1.79 -25.06 12.76
CA LYS A 24 0.31 -24.97 12.79
C LYS A 24 -0.18 -24.07 13.93
N PRO A 25 -1.43 -23.58 13.84
CA PRO A 25 -2.08 -22.87 14.95
C PRO A 25 -2.11 -23.70 16.24
N LEU A 26 -1.93 -23.01 17.37
CA LEU A 26 -2.09 -23.59 18.71
C LEU A 26 -3.52 -23.50 19.22
N VAL A 27 -4.33 -22.65 18.59
CA VAL A 27 -5.73 -22.35 18.96
C VAL A 27 -6.67 -22.62 17.80
N LYS A 28 -7.94 -22.91 18.12
CA LYS A 28 -9.02 -22.97 17.14
C LYS A 28 -9.78 -21.66 17.17
N GLN A 29 -9.88 -21.02 16.03
CA GLN A 29 -10.60 -19.76 15.85
C GLN A 29 -11.50 -19.85 14.60
N PRO A 30 -12.52 -19.00 14.49
CA PRO A 30 -13.44 -19.01 13.32
C PRO A 30 -12.72 -18.78 11.99
N THR A 31 -11.69 -17.92 12.00
CA THR A 31 -10.87 -17.61 10.83
C THR A 31 -9.38 -17.83 11.12
N ALA A 32 -8.59 -17.92 10.06
CA ALA A 32 -7.17 -18.20 10.14
C ALA A 32 -6.34 -17.12 9.43
N PHE A 33 -5.05 -17.10 9.77
CA PHE A 33 -4.05 -16.19 9.22
C PHE A 33 -2.75 -16.93 8.93
N ALA A 34 -1.96 -16.49 7.96
CA ALA A 34 -0.66 -17.08 7.63
C ALA A 34 0.46 -16.04 7.68
N ILE A 35 1.50 -16.35 8.44
CA ILE A 35 2.78 -15.65 8.43
C ILE A 35 3.70 -16.44 7.50
N ILE A 36 4.19 -15.81 6.43
CA ILE A 36 5.10 -16.42 5.45
C ILE A 36 6.41 -15.66 5.47
N THR A 37 7.51 -16.36 5.62
CA THR A 37 8.84 -15.76 5.75
C THR A 37 9.92 -16.60 5.04
N ASP A 38 11.05 -16.00 4.70
CA ASP A 38 12.23 -16.76 4.31
C ASP A 38 12.93 -17.40 5.53
N ASN A 39 13.67 -18.50 5.29
CA ASN A 39 14.34 -19.25 6.35
C ASN A 39 15.36 -18.41 7.12
N GLN A 40 16.06 -17.48 6.46
CA GLN A 40 17.08 -16.66 7.10
C GLN A 40 16.46 -15.63 8.02
N THR A 41 15.39 -14.95 7.57
CA THR A 41 14.62 -14.04 8.42
C THR A 41 14.02 -14.78 9.60
N TYR A 42 13.43 -15.96 9.40
CA TYR A 42 12.90 -16.78 10.49
C TYR A 42 13.97 -17.15 11.53
N ALA A 43 15.13 -17.64 11.08
CA ALA A 43 16.20 -18.05 11.99
C ALA A 43 16.70 -16.90 12.87
N ASN A 44 16.80 -15.68 12.30
CA ASN A 44 17.32 -14.52 13.03
C ASN A 44 16.26 -13.77 13.86
N THR A 45 14.95 -14.03 13.63
CA THR A 45 13.86 -13.33 14.32
C THR A 45 12.90 -14.26 15.05
N LYS A 46 13.29 -15.52 15.26
CA LYS A 46 12.45 -16.63 15.72
C LYS A 46 11.58 -16.26 16.93
N ASP A 47 12.15 -15.73 17.99
CA ASP A 47 11.43 -15.40 19.21
C ASP A 47 10.38 -14.30 18.99
N ALA A 48 10.74 -13.25 18.26
CA ALA A 48 9.82 -12.17 17.92
C ALA A 48 8.68 -12.65 16.99
N MET A 49 9.00 -13.57 16.06
CA MET A 49 8.04 -14.18 15.16
C MET A 49 7.00 -15.02 15.92
N HIS A 50 7.47 -15.83 16.89
CA HIS A 50 6.58 -16.60 17.76
C HIS A 50 5.75 -15.71 18.68
N GLN A 51 6.33 -14.65 19.24
CA GLN A 51 5.60 -13.67 20.05
C GLN A 51 4.48 -13.00 19.23
N TYR A 52 4.79 -12.60 17.99
CA TYR A 52 3.79 -12.02 17.08
C TYR A 52 2.70 -13.02 16.74
N LYS A 53 3.06 -14.27 16.38
CA LYS A 53 2.10 -15.35 16.13
C LYS A 53 1.14 -15.54 17.31
N THR A 54 1.67 -15.65 18.53
CA THR A 54 0.86 -15.83 19.74
C THR A 54 -0.10 -14.63 19.93
N ALA A 55 0.40 -13.40 19.78
CA ALA A 55 -0.44 -12.20 19.93
C ALA A 55 -1.56 -12.13 18.89
N VAL A 56 -1.33 -12.63 17.66
CA VAL A 56 -2.37 -12.73 16.62
C VAL A 56 -3.38 -13.82 16.97
N GLU A 57 -2.94 -14.94 17.54
CA GLU A 57 -3.82 -16.01 18.05
C GLU A 57 -4.72 -15.52 19.20
N ASP A 58 -4.16 -14.76 20.14
CA ASP A 58 -4.88 -14.14 21.25
C ASP A 58 -5.87 -13.05 20.77
N ASP A 59 -5.62 -12.48 19.58
CA ASP A 59 -6.53 -11.53 18.91
C ASP A 59 -7.59 -12.21 18.03
N GLY A 60 -7.67 -13.55 18.04
CA GLY A 60 -8.78 -14.32 17.48
C GLY A 60 -8.55 -14.89 16.08
N LEU A 61 -7.30 -15.10 15.66
CA LEU A 61 -6.96 -15.72 14.38
C LEU A 61 -6.12 -16.99 14.58
N ALA A 62 -6.58 -18.14 14.09
CA ALA A 62 -5.77 -19.36 14.05
C ALA A 62 -4.57 -19.16 13.11
N THR A 63 -3.33 -19.07 13.65
CA THR A 63 -2.20 -18.53 12.89
C THR A 63 -1.20 -19.60 12.50
N TYR A 64 -0.99 -19.76 11.20
CA TYR A 64 0.10 -20.55 10.63
C TYR A 64 1.37 -19.70 10.56
N LEU A 65 2.54 -20.33 10.82
CA LEU A 65 3.85 -19.74 10.57
C LEU A 65 4.61 -20.66 9.61
N ILE A 66 4.94 -20.14 8.44
CA ILE A 66 5.51 -20.88 7.33
C ILE A 66 6.83 -20.22 6.92
N SER A 67 7.92 -20.98 7.04
CA SER A 67 9.23 -20.52 6.55
C SER A 67 9.75 -21.42 5.44
N GLY A 68 10.46 -20.85 4.49
CA GLY A 68 11.00 -21.58 3.36
C GLY A 68 12.16 -20.88 2.67
N ASP A 69 12.88 -21.61 1.86
CA ASP A 69 13.89 -21.09 0.95
C ASP A 69 13.26 -20.86 -0.43
N TRP A 70 12.70 -19.68 -0.60
CA TRP A 70 11.84 -19.32 -1.75
C TRP A 70 12.68 -18.97 -2.98
N GLN A 71 12.72 -19.86 -3.98
CA GLN A 71 13.45 -19.61 -5.23
C GLN A 71 12.67 -18.75 -6.24
N ASN A 72 11.34 -18.69 -6.11
CA ASN A 72 10.47 -17.92 -7.00
C ASN A 72 9.09 -17.71 -6.36
N PRO A 73 8.25 -16.79 -6.91
CA PRO A 73 6.90 -16.54 -6.44
C PRO A 73 5.96 -17.75 -6.50
N ASP A 74 6.14 -18.64 -7.48
CA ASP A 74 5.25 -19.80 -7.63
C ASP A 74 5.35 -20.77 -6.45
N GLN A 75 6.55 -20.97 -5.89
CA GLN A 75 6.72 -21.80 -4.69
C GLN A 75 5.96 -21.23 -3.49
N VAL A 76 6.02 -19.90 -3.29
CA VAL A 76 5.26 -19.22 -2.24
C VAL A 76 3.76 -19.36 -2.50
N LYS A 77 3.31 -19.14 -3.74
CA LYS A 77 1.89 -19.28 -4.10
C LYS A 77 1.39 -20.71 -3.89
N GLN A 78 2.17 -21.72 -4.20
CA GLN A 78 1.80 -23.12 -4.00
C GLN A 78 1.57 -23.45 -2.51
N ILE A 79 2.44 -22.99 -1.61
CA ILE A 79 2.25 -23.23 -0.17
C ILE A 79 1.03 -22.46 0.37
N ILE A 80 0.76 -21.26 -0.15
CA ILE A 80 -0.47 -20.50 0.17
C ILE A 80 -1.71 -21.28 -0.26
N ILE A 81 -1.75 -21.77 -1.50
CA ILE A 81 -2.87 -22.58 -2.02
C ILE A 81 -3.07 -23.81 -1.16
N LYS A 82 -2.00 -24.53 -0.82
CA LYS A 82 -2.09 -25.71 0.04
C LYS A 82 -2.65 -25.37 1.42
N THR A 83 -2.17 -24.29 2.03
CA THR A 83 -2.67 -23.82 3.34
C THR A 83 -4.14 -23.46 3.28
N TYR A 84 -4.58 -22.79 2.20
CA TYR A 84 -5.98 -22.45 1.98
C TYR A 84 -6.87 -23.69 1.76
N GLN A 85 -6.38 -24.70 1.04
CA GLN A 85 -7.09 -25.97 0.87
C GLN A 85 -7.26 -26.73 2.20
N GLU A 86 -6.24 -26.69 3.08
CA GLU A 86 -6.31 -27.27 4.41
C GLU A 86 -7.19 -26.45 5.37
N CYS A 87 -7.27 -25.13 5.17
CA CYS A 87 -8.01 -24.18 6.00
C CYS A 87 -8.76 -23.15 5.14
N PRO A 88 -9.96 -23.46 4.62
CA PRO A 88 -10.72 -22.53 3.78
C PRO A 88 -11.18 -21.24 4.47
N SER A 89 -11.10 -21.17 5.81
CA SER A 89 -11.33 -19.95 6.59
C SER A 89 -10.10 -19.07 6.72
N LEU A 90 -9.03 -19.31 5.96
CA LEU A 90 -7.88 -18.40 5.86
C LEU A 90 -8.36 -17.06 5.32
N GLU A 91 -8.26 -15.99 6.14
CA GLU A 91 -8.74 -14.67 5.76
C GLU A 91 -7.63 -13.75 5.23
N GLY A 92 -6.36 -14.04 5.58
CA GLY A 92 -5.25 -13.19 5.19
C GLY A 92 -3.87 -13.79 5.43
N LEU A 93 -2.86 -13.09 4.95
CA LEU A 93 -1.46 -13.41 5.11
C LEU A 93 -0.56 -12.19 5.26
N VAL A 94 0.65 -12.39 5.80
CA VAL A 94 1.73 -11.41 5.80
C VAL A 94 3.02 -12.04 5.27
N LEU A 95 3.70 -11.33 4.38
CA LEU A 95 4.97 -11.71 3.78
C LEU A 95 6.10 -10.96 4.51
N ILE A 96 6.95 -11.68 5.24
CA ILE A 96 7.99 -11.09 6.09
C ILE A 96 9.38 -11.42 5.56
N GLY A 97 10.24 -10.41 5.44
CA GLY A 97 11.63 -10.58 4.97
C GLY A 97 11.74 -10.63 3.45
N ASP A 98 12.63 -11.49 2.96
CA ASP A 98 13.01 -11.58 1.55
C ASP A 98 12.12 -12.58 0.78
N VAL A 99 10.83 -12.29 0.74
CA VAL A 99 9.89 -13.05 -0.09
C VAL A 99 9.90 -12.49 -1.53
N PRO A 100 10.03 -13.36 -2.56
CA PRO A 100 10.09 -12.93 -3.95
C PRO A 100 9.00 -11.95 -4.36
N VAL A 101 9.27 -11.12 -5.37
CA VAL A 101 8.36 -10.08 -5.86
C VAL A 101 7.89 -10.43 -7.27
N ALA A 102 6.58 -10.53 -7.45
CA ALA A 102 5.99 -10.64 -8.77
C ALA A 102 5.80 -9.25 -9.38
N LEU A 103 6.31 -9.07 -10.60
CA LEU A 103 6.10 -7.89 -11.45
C LEU A 103 5.20 -8.29 -12.61
N VAL A 104 3.96 -7.78 -12.59
CA VAL A 104 2.91 -8.23 -13.50
C VAL A 104 2.79 -7.30 -14.71
N ARG A 105 2.66 -7.91 -15.90
CA ARG A 105 2.46 -7.28 -17.20
C ARG A 105 1.09 -7.65 -17.77
N ASN A 106 0.66 -6.95 -18.80
CA ASN A 106 -0.69 -7.09 -19.41
C ASN A 106 -1.85 -6.91 -18.42
N ALA A 107 -1.62 -6.19 -17.32
CA ALA A 107 -2.58 -6.06 -16.22
C ALA A 107 -2.82 -4.59 -15.79
N GLN A 108 -2.27 -3.63 -16.53
CA GLN A 108 -2.36 -2.21 -16.17
C GLN A 108 -3.79 -1.67 -16.13
N HIS A 109 -4.75 -2.32 -16.78
CA HIS A 109 -6.17 -1.98 -16.72
C HIS A 109 -6.79 -2.21 -15.32
N MET A 110 -6.14 -3.01 -14.47
CA MET A 110 -6.54 -3.25 -13.08
C MET A 110 -5.86 -2.28 -12.08
N THR A 111 -5.05 -1.33 -12.58
CA THR A 111 -4.51 -0.22 -11.78
C THR A 111 -5.46 0.98 -11.84
N THR A 112 -5.32 1.90 -10.87
CA THR A 112 -6.13 3.13 -10.87
C THR A 112 -5.70 4.10 -11.98
N ALA A 113 -4.39 4.33 -12.14
CA ALA A 113 -3.89 5.31 -13.11
C ALA A 113 -2.75 4.83 -14.01
N PHE A 114 -1.91 3.93 -13.51
CA PHE A 114 -0.68 3.55 -14.20
C PHE A 114 -0.96 3.00 -15.61
N LYS A 115 -0.45 3.71 -16.64
CA LYS A 115 -0.58 3.34 -18.05
C LYS A 115 0.72 3.65 -18.77
N MET A 116 1.57 2.67 -18.93
CA MET A 116 2.85 2.78 -19.63
C MET A 116 2.94 1.75 -20.76
N ASN A 117 3.44 2.16 -21.91
CA ASN A 117 3.59 1.26 -23.05
C ASN A 117 4.64 0.20 -22.77
N GLU A 118 4.19 -1.03 -22.51
CA GLU A 118 5.04 -2.17 -22.16
C GLU A 118 6.01 -2.60 -23.27
N LYS A 119 5.80 -2.17 -24.51
CA LYS A 119 6.71 -2.44 -25.65
C LYS A 119 7.80 -1.38 -25.79
N ALA A 120 7.52 -0.14 -25.33
CA ALA A 120 8.41 0.99 -25.52
C ALA A 120 9.28 1.29 -24.31
N PHE A 121 8.86 0.90 -23.11
CA PHE A 121 9.55 1.21 -21.86
C PHE A 121 10.22 -0.01 -21.24
N PRO A 122 11.31 0.17 -20.48
CA PRO A 122 11.96 -0.90 -19.72
C PRO A 122 10.97 -1.66 -18.83
N TRP A 123 11.24 -2.95 -18.63
CA TRP A 123 10.32 -3.83 -17.91
C TRP A 123 10.13 -3.48 -16.45
N ASP A 124 11.19 -3.05 -15.76
CA ASP A 124 11.17 -2.55 -14.40
C ASP A 124 10.25 -1.32 -14.24
N GLN A 125 10.13 -0.49 -15.29
CA GLN A 125 9.30 0.71 -15.30
C GLN A 125 7.86 0.42 -15.74
N SER A 126 7.66 -0.52 -16.68
CA SER A 126 6.36 -0.78 -17.31
C SER A 126 5.58 -1.96 -16.73
N SER A 127 6.14 -2.67 -15.74
CA SER A 127 5.43 -3.74 -15.00
C SER A 127 4.92 -3.22 -13.66
N VAL A 128 3.92 -3.88 -13.09
CA VAL A 128 3.36 -3.55 -11.77
C VAL A 128 3.85 -4.53 -10.72
N PRO A 129 4.69 -4.11 -9.75
CA PRO A 129 5.03 -4.94 -8.60
C PRO A 129 3.79 -5.12 -7.73
N THR A 130 3.42 -6.39 -7.44
CA THR A 130 2.15 -6.62 -6.76
C THR A 130 2.09 -7.95 -6.00
N ASP A 131 1.51 -7.89 -4.79
CA ASP A 131 1.17 -9.07 -3.99
C ASP A 131 -0.22 -9.65 -4.32
N ARG A 132 -0.97 -9.01 -5.25
CA ARG A 132 -2.19 -9.60 -5.83
C ARG A 132 -1.88 -10.92 -6.56
N PHE A 133 -0.62 -11.14 -6.92
CA PHE A 133 -0.13 -12.44 -7.38
C PHE A 133 -0.36 -13.54 -6.34
N TYR A 134 -0.21 -13.23 -5.05
CA TYR A 134 -0.31 -14.18 -3.95
C TYR A 134 -1.72 -14.28 -3.36
N ASP A 135 -2.45 -13.17 -3.29
CA ASP A 135 -3.70 -13.08 -2.53
C ASP A 135 -4.96 -13.22 -3.40
N ASP A 136 -4.87 -13.04 -4.72
CA ASP A 136 -5.97 -13.30 -5.65
C ASP A 136 -5.73 -14.64 -6.39
N LEU A 137 -6.30 -15.71 -5.83
CA LEU A 137 -6.13 -17.06 -6.40
C LEU A 137 -6.92 -17.28 -7.70
N ASN A 138 -7.81 -16.38 -8.07
CA ASN A 138 -8.59 -16.47 -9.31
C ASN A 138 -7.78 -16.00 -10.52
N LEU A 139 -6.79 -15.13 -10.30
CA LEU A 139 -5.95 -14.61 -11.38
C LEU A 139 -4.96 -15.68 -11.89
N LYS A 140 -4.86 -15.77 -13.22
CA LYS A 140 -3.96 -16.70 -13.90
C LYS A 140 -2.79 -15.93 -14.50
N PHE A 141 -1.59 -16.37 -14.14
CA PHE A 141 -0.34 -15.75 -14.57
C PHE A 141 0.54 -16.75 -15.27
N GLU A 142 1.25 -16.29 -16.27
CA GLU A 142 2.30 -17.05 -16.97
C GLU A 142 3.66 -16.42 -16.65
N PHE A 143 4.60 -17.24 -16.19
CA PHE A 143 5.97 -16.81 -15.93
C PHE A 143 6.66 -16.42 -17.24
N ILE A 144 7.41 -15.31 -17.21
CA ILE A 144 8.17 -14.83 -18.37
C ILE A 144 9.66 -15.01 -18.12
N ARG A 145 10.19 -14.38 -17.06
CA ARG A 145 11.60 -14.45 -16.68
C ARG A 145 11.86 -13.92 -15.28
N GLN A 146 12.99 -14.27 -14.71
CA GLN A 146 13.58 -13.59 -13.57
C GLN A 146 14.37 -12.35 -14.04
N ASP A 147 14.42 -11.32 -13.21
CA ASP A 147 15.28 -10.16 -13.48
C ASP A 147 16.76 -10.52 -13.35
N SER A 148 17.59 -10.02 -14.27
CA SER A 148 19.02 -10.33 -14.29
C SER A 148 19.84 -9.53 -13.30
N VAL A 149 19.30 -8.43 -12.76
CA VAL A 149 19.98 -7.53 -11.81
C VAL A 149 19.44 -7.76 -10.42
N ASN A 150 18.12 -7.73 -10.24
CA ASN A 150 17.49 -8.01 -8.96
C ASN A 150 16.86 -9.41 -8.98
N HIS A 151 17.59 -10.39 -8.42
CA HIS A 151 17.15 -11.79 -8.40
C HIS A 151 15.90 -12.07 -7.57
N GLN A 152 15.41 -11.10 -6.79
CA GLN A 152 14.12 -11.19 -6.09
C GLN A 152 12.94 -10.79 -6.98
N HIS A 153 13.17 -10.27 -8.20
CA HIS A 153 12.15 -9.83 -9.13
C HIS A 153 11.85 -10.87 -10.21
N PHE A 154 10.56 -11.18 -10.38
CA PHE A 154 10.08 -12.17 -11.33
C PHE A 154 8.95 -11.58 -12.17
N TYR A 155 9.11 -11.61 -13.50
CA TYR A 155 8.12 -11.08 -14.42
C TYR A 155 7.11 -12.14 -14.83
N TYR A 156 5.86 -11.76 -14.70
CA TYR A 156 4.70 -12.55 -15.10
C TYR A 156 3.81 -11.73 -16.02
N LYS A 157 3.04 -12.38 -16.87
CA LYS A 157 1.94 -11.75 -17.61
C LYS A 157 0.60 -12.31 -17.12
N LEU A 158 -0.40 -11.44 -17.01
CA LEU A 158 -1.78 -11.86 -16.85
C LEU A 158 -2.22 -12.54 -18.16
N THR A 159 -2.81 -13.74 -18.08
CA THR A 159 -3.26 -14.47 -19.27
C THR A 159 -4.61 -13.94 -19.76
N GLU A 160 -4.91 -14.13 -21.05
CA GLU A 160 -6.16 -13.64 -21.66
C GLU A 160 -7.41 -14.35 -21.09
N ASP A 161 -7.26 -15.62 -20.66
CA ASP A 161 -8.32 -16.41 -20.02
C ASP A 161 -8.44 -16.19 -18.51
N SER A 162 -7.63 -15.28 -17.94
CA SER A 162 -7.74 -14.86 -16.56
C SER A 162 -8.94 -13.92 -16.38
N PRO A 163 -9.59 -13.89 -15.20
CA PRO A 163 -10.42 -12.75 -14.82
C PRO A 163 -9.66 -11.44 -15.03
N GLN A 164 -10.33 -10.46 -15.64
CA GLN A 164 -9.76 -9.14 -15.93
C GLN A 164 -10.12 -8.10 -14.87
N ARG A 165 -10.41 -8.54 -13.66
CA ARG A 165 -10.72 -7.73 -12.48
C ARG A 165 -10.17 -8.39 -11.23
N LEU A 166 -9.83 -7.59 -10.25
CA LEU A 166 -9.39 -8.07 -8.94
C LEU A 166 -10.59 -8.58 -8.11
N ASN A 167 -10.36 -9.70 -7.46
CA ASN A 167 -11.24 -10.24 -6.42
C ASN A 167 -10.39 -11.07 -5.44
N PRO A 168 -9.59 -10.42 -4.59
CA PRO A 168 -8.66 -11.12 -3.71
C PRO A 168 -9.36 -12.15 -2.84
N THR A 169 -8.81 -13.35 -2.78
CA THR A 169 -9.33 -14.46 -1.96
C THR A 169 -9.17 -14.12 -0.48
N PHE A 170 -8.01 -13.58 -0.12
CA PHE A 170 -7.67 -13.11 1.24
C PHE A 170 -6.91 -11.79 1.16
N TYR A 171 -6.69 -11.13 2.29
CA TYR A 171 -5.85 -9.95 2.32
C TYR A 171 -4.37 -10.30 2.44
N SER A 172 -3.50 -9.38 2.02
CA SER A 172 -2.05 -9.50 2.20
C SER A 172 -1.40 -8.20 2.67
N ALA A 173 -0.23 -8.34 3.28
CA ALA A 173 0.67 -7.22 3.60
C ALA A 173 2.13 -7.65 3.55
N ARG A 174 3.05 -6.67 3.49
CA ARG A 174 4.49 -6.92 3.57
C ARG A 174 5.14 -6.27 4.79
N ILE A 175 6.09 -6.99 5.37
CA ILE A 175 7.06 -6.48 6.34
C ILE A 175 8.45 -6.70 5.72
N LYS A 176 8.82 -5.78 4.80
CA LYS A 176 10.12 -5.79 4.11
C LYS A 176 10.94 -4.59 4.56
N TYR A 177 12.14 -4.87 5.07
CA TYR A 177 13.04 -3.82 5.53
C TYR A 177 13.61 -3.01 4.36
N PRO A 178 13.60 -1.66 4.41
CA PRO A 178 14.26 -0.85 3.40
C PRO A 178 15.79 -1.02 3.48
N GLU A 179 16.40 -1.51 2.41
CA GLU A 179 17.83 -1.90 2.39
C GLU A 179 18.80 -0.72 2.63
N LYS A 180 18.38 0.50 2.28
CA LYS A 180 19.18 1.72 2.53
C LYS A 180 19.06 2.25 3.95
N LYS A 181 18.18 1.71 4.78
CA LYS A 181 18.08 2.08 6.18
C LYS A 181 19.31 1.52 6.92
N GLU A 182 19.98 2.38 7.68
CA GLU A 182 21.12 1.97 8.51
C GLU A 182 20.67 1.02 9.63
N GLY A 183 21.47 0.02 9.95
CA GLY A 183 21.24 -0.91 11.04
C GLY A 183 21.09 -2.37 10.62
N ASP A 184 20.85 -3.23 11.60
CA ASP A 184 20.64 -4.66 11.39
C ASP A 184 19.19 -4.91 10.96
N LYS A 185 19.00 -5.42 9.75
CA LYS A 185 17.71 -5.79 9.16
C LYS A 185 16.90 -6.71 10.08
N TYR A 186 17.52 -7.72 10.64
CA TYR A 186 16.82 -8.71 11.46
C TYR A 186 16.45 -8.16 12.85
N ALA A 187 17.33 -7.35 13.45
CA ALA A 187 17.01 -6.65 14.68
C ALA A 187 15.82 -5.68 14.46
N ALA A 188 15.80 -4.98 13.34
CA ALA A 188 14.69 -4.07 13.00
C ALA A 188 13.37 -4.84 12.77
N ILE A 189 13.40 -5.95 12.04
CA ILE A 189 12.21 -6.81 11.84
C ILE A 189 11.73 -7.36 13.19
N ALA A 190 12.64 -7.87 14.04
CA ALA A 190 12.30 -8.38 15.37
C ALA A 190 11.69 -7.29 16.27
N SER A 191 12.24 -6.07 16.25
CA SER A 191 11.70 -4.92 16.98
C SER A 191 10.31 -4.56 16.51
N TYR A 192 10.09 -4.51 15.17
CA TYR A 192 8.78 -4.26 14.60
C TYR A 192 7.75 -5.33 15.01
N LEU A 193 8.09 -6.61 14.93
CA LEU A 193 7.20 -7.71 15.33
C LEU A 193 6.81 -7.65 16.80
N LYS A 194 7.75 -7.31 17.68
CA LYS A 194 7.47 -7.08 19.11
C LYS A 194 6.54 -5.89 19.32
N LYS A 195 6.74 -4.79 18.57
CA LYS A 195 5.86 -3.62 18.59
C LYS A 195 4.44 -4.00 18.17
N ALA A 196 4.29 -4.73 17.06
CA ALA A 196 3.00 -5.19 16.56
C ALA A 196 2.30 -6.16 17.55
N ALA A 197 3.05 -7.09 18.15
CA ALA A 197 2.54 -7.98 19.17
C ALA A 197 2.05 -7.23 20.42
N ALA A 198 2.84 -6.26 20.91
CA ALA A 198 2.49 -5.46 22.09
C ALA A 198 1.23 -4.60 21.84
N ALA A 199 1.06 -4.06 20.64
CA ALA A 199 -0.10 -3.24 20.29
C ALA A 199 -1.43 -4.03 20.38
N LYS A 200 -1.42 -5.34 20.20
CA LYS A 200 -2.63 -6.19 20.30
C LYS A 200 -3.16 -6.36 21.72
N ALA A 201 -2.36 -5.99 22.73
CA ALA A 201 -2.82 -5.96 24.12
C ALA A 201 -3.79 -4.79 24.38
N ASP A 202 -3.71 -3.70 23.62
CA ASP A 202 -4.64 -2.58 23.73
C ASP A 202 -5.95 -2.88 22.98
N LYS A 203 -6.96 -3.27 23.75
CA LYS A 203 -8.32 -3.58 23.23
C LYS A 203 -9.27 -2.38 23.28
N HIS A 204 -8.79 -1.19 23.68
CA HIS A 204 -9.62 -0.03 23.94
C HIS A 204 -9.33 1.15 23.01
N ASN A 205 -8.29 1.10 22.22
CA ASN A 205 -7.93 2.17 21.28
C ASN A 205 -8.96 2.27 20.15
N GLN A 206 -9.97 3.11 20.33
CA GLN A 206 -10.95 3.45 19.28
C GLN A 206 -10.34 4.44 18.30
N LEU A 207 -10.81 4.44 17.04
CA LEU A 207 -10.41 5.41 16.03
C LEU A 207 -11.12 6.75 16.29
N ASP A 208 -10.50 7.62 17.10
CA ASP A 208 -11.07 8.89 17.54
C ASP A 208 -10.14 10.10 17.34
N ARG A 209 -8.96 9.87 16.74
CA ARG A 209 -7.96 10.89 16.41
C ARG A 209 -7.49 10.73 14.96
N VAL A 210 -7.99 11.58 14.09
CA VAL A 210 -7.71 11.54 12.65
C VAL A 210 -7.05 12.84 12.21
N PHE A 211 -6.00 12.72 11.44
CA PHE A 211 -5.35 13.84 10.77
C PHE A 211 -5.36 13.61 9.26
N SER A 212 -5.89 14.56 8.50
CA SER A 212 -5.88 14.59 7.05
C SER A 212 -5.01 15.73 6.55
N PHE A 213 -4.16 15.48 5.58
CA PHE A 213 -3.28 16.46 4.97
C PHE A 213 -3.36 16.41 3.45
N ASN A 214 -3.70 17.55 2.85
CA ASN A 214 -3.59 17.74 1.40
C ASN A 214 -2.31 18.49 1.10
N GLY A 215 -1.30 17.75 0.64
CA GLY A 215 -0.03 18.27 0.13
C GLY A 215 -0.15 18.72 -1.32
N ALA A 216 0.99 19.02 -1.94
CA ALA A 216 1.05 19.30 -3.36
C ALA A 216 0.60 18.05 -4.14
N SER A 217 -0.54 18.14 -4.80
CA SER A 217 -1.13 17.05 -5.57
C SER A 217 -2.09 17.55 -6.64
N TYR A 218 -2.52 16.65 -7.49
CA TYR A 218 -3.40 16.95 -8.61
C TYR A 218 -4.74 17.57 -8.17
N ASN A 219 -5.29 17.13 -7.04
CA ASN A 219 -6.57 17.56 -6.50
C ASN A 219 -6.47 18.49 -5.28
N SER A 220 -5.27 18.86 -4.86
CA SER A 220 -5.06 19.67 -3.65
C SER A 220 -5.73 21.05 -3.71
N ASP A 221 -5.94 21.55 -4.93
CA ASP A 221 -6.59 22.84 -5.17
C ASP A 221 -8.09 22.72 -5.40
N CYS A 222 -8.61 21.50 -5.49
CA CYS A 222 -10.03 21.28 -5.71
C CYS A 222 -10.78 21.32 -4.37
N LEU A 223 -11.31 22.48 -4.03
CA LEU A 223 -12.08 22.67 -2.80
C LEU A 223 -13.27 21.72 -2.68
N ILE A 224 -13.90 21.37 -3.81
CA ILE A 224 -15.06 20.45 -3.84
C ILE A 224 -14.62 19.05 -3.40
N VAL A 225 -13.52 18.53 -3.92
CA VAL A 225 -12.98 17.21 -3.54
C VAL A 225 -12.66 17.18 -2.06
N TRP A 226 -11.98 18.20 -1.56
CA TRP A 226 -11.67 18.31 -0.14
C TRP A 226 -12.92 18.34 0.76
N MET A 227 -13.95 19.09 0.37
CA MET A 227 -15.21 19.16 1.12
C MET A 227 -15.97 17.83 1.10
N ASP A 228 -15.90 17.10 0.00
CA ASP A 228 -16.54 15.79 -0.12
C ASP A 228 -15.83 14.73 0.73
N ASP A 229 -14.49 14.75 0.78
CA ASP A 229 -13.70 13.92 1.69
C ASP A 229 -14.06 14.20 3.16
N GLU A 230 -14.17 15.47 3.56
CA GLU A 230 -14.53 15.84 4.93
C GLU A 230 -15.91 15.32 5.31
N LYS A 231 -16.90 15.40 4.42
CA LYS A 231 -18.23 14.83 4.66
C LYS A 231 -18.19 13.33 4.90
N ALA A 232 -17.38 12.61 4.11
CA ALA A 232 -17.22 11.18 4.29
C ALA A 232 -16.53 10.84 5.62
N TYR A 233 -15.52 11.59 6.03
CA TYR A 233 -14.92 11.44 7.35
C TYR A 233 -15.93 11.70 8.47
N MET A 234 -16.80 12.71 8.34
CA MET A 234 -17.87 12.99 9.31
C MET A 234 -18.84 11.81 9.43
N GLU A 235 -19.23 11.20 8.32
CA GLU A 235 -20.15 10.05 8.32
C GLU A 235 -19.49 8.79 8.90
N ASN A 236 -18.20 8.61 8.71
CA ASN A 236 -17.48 7.37 8.99
C ASN A 236 -16.68 7.37 10.29
N PHE A 237 -16.37 8.57 10.84
CA PHE A 237 -15.60 8.71 12.09
C PHE A 237 -16.35 9.54 13.14
N PRO A 238 -17.53 9.10 13.58
CA PRO A 238 -18.35 9.90 14.51
C PRO A 238 -17.64 10.19 15.84
N LEU A 239 -16.74 9.32 16.31
CA LEU A 239 -15.98 9.56 17.53
C LEU A 239 -14.96 10.68 17.35
N ALA A 240 -14.31 10.77 16.20
CA ALA A 240 -13.35 11.83 15.90
C ALA A 240 -14.03 13.19 15.80
N PHE A 241 -15.20 13.27 15.19
CA PHE A 241 -15.97 14.52 15.08
C PHE A 241 -16.75 14.86 16.37
N GLY A 242 -17.02 13.86 17.21
CA GLY A 242 -17.65 14.06 18.53
C GLY A 242 -16.70 14.58 19.61
N ARG A 243 -15.40 14.60 19.36
CA ARG A 243 -14.37 15.05 20.31
C ARG A 243 -13.72 16.37 19.88
N GLN A 244 -13.40 17.21 20.87
CA GLN A 244 -12.56 18.38 20.63
C GLN A 244 -11.19 17.93 20.09
N MET A 245 -10.79 18.48 18.95
CA MET A 245 -9.52 18.14 18.26
C MET A 245 -9.40 16.66 17.83
N GLY A 246 -10.49 15.92 17.70
CA GLY A 246 -10.48 14.55 17.24
C GLY A 246 -10.20 14.44 15.74
N PHE A 247 -10.72 15.37 14.93
CA PHE A 247 -10.41 15.50 13.52
C PHE A 247 -9.64 16.79 13.25
N LYS A 248 -8.55 16.69 12.48
CA LYS A 248 -7.80 17.84 11.97
C LYS A 248 -7.57 17.68 10.47
N HIS A 249 -7.73 18.76 9.75
CA HIS A 249 -7.36 18.85 8.35
C HIS A 249 -6.42 20.02 8.10
N TRP A 250 -5.33 19.78 7.39
CA TRP A 250 -4.47 20.83 6.87
C TRP A 250 -4.25 20.70 5.37
N ASN A 251 -4.13 21.86 4.72
CA ASN A 251 -3.78 21.96 3.32
C ASN A 251 -2.43 22.67 3.22
N PHE A 252 -1.59 22.31 2.25
CA PHE A 252 -0.25 22.86 2.04
C PHE A 252 -0.21 24.39 1.92
N ARG A 253 -1.31 25.02 1.50
CA ARG A 253 -1.42 26.49 1.39
C ARG A 253 -1.60 27.21 2.72
N MET A 254 -1.93 26.51 3.79
CA MET A 254 -2.13 27.13 5.10
C MET A 254 -0.83 27.66 5.69
N LYS A 255 0.30 27.04 5.36
CA LYS A 255 1.62 27.45 5.81
C LYS A 255 2.73 26.93 4.88
N HIS A 256 3.78 27.72 4.73
CA HIS A 256 5.02 27.32 4.07
C HIS A 256 6.23 27.61 5.01
N PRO A 257 7.14 26.64 5.24
CA PRO A 257 6.99 25.23 4.92
C PRO A 257 6.08 24.51 5.92
N MET A 258 5.34 23.48 5.43
CA MET A 258 4.50 22.61 6.25
C MET A 258 5.29 21.52 6.98
N LYS A 259 6.43 21.11 6.44
CA LYS A 259 7.25 19.97 6.86
C LYS A 259 7.38 19.80 8.38
N TYR A 260 7.80 20.84 9.07
CA TYR A 260 8.05 20.77 10.52
C TYR A 260 6.75 20.68 11.35
N LYS A 261 5.66 21.20 10.83
CA LYS A 261 4.34 21.03 11.46
C LYS A 261 3.82 19.61 11.31
N LEU A 262 4.02 19.02 10.12
CA LEU A 262 3.68 17.62 9.88
C LEU A 262 4.51 16.70 10.78
N PHE A 263 5.79 16.98 10.97
CA PHE A 263 6.62 16.23 11.92
C PHE A 263 6.08 16.33 13.35
N SER A 264 5.56 17.48 13.75
CA SER A 264 4.95 17.62 15.08
C SER A 264 3.66 16.80 15.22
N GLU A 265 2.83 16.74 14.17
CA GLU A 265 1.63 15.90 14.18
C GLU A 265 1.99 14.40 14.12
N LEU A 266 2.97 14.01 13.29
CA LEU A 266 3.45 12.62 13.20
C LEU A 266 4.01 12.10 14.53
N GLN A 267 4.51 12.98 15.41
CA GLN A 267 5.02 12.59 16.72
C GLN A 267 3.95 12.50 17.82
N ARG A 268 2.69 12.83 17.52
CA ARG A 268 1.60 12.71 18.48
C ARG A 268 1.30 11.25 18.79
N LYS A 269 1.39 10.89 20.07
CA LYS A 269 1.15 9.51 20.55
C LYS A 269 -0.31 9.12 20.59
N ASP A 270 -1.22 10.11 20.58
CA ASP A 270 -2.66 9.93 20.60
C ASP A 270 -3.28 9.82 19.19
N LEU A 271 -2.48 9.91 18.13
CA LEU A 271 -2.98 9.92 16.77
C LEU A 271 -3.20 8.50 16.25
N ASP A 272 -4.40 8.22 15.78
CA ASP A 272 -4.81 6.91 15.26
C ASP A 272 -4.55 6.77 13.77
N LEU A 273 -5.07 7.70 12.99
CA LEU A 273 -5.00 7.67 11.53
C LEU A 273 -4.41 8.96 10.99
N PHE A 274 -3.43 8.84 10.10
CA PHE A 274 -2.87 9.93 9.33
C PHE A 274 -3.07 9.66 7.83
N MET A 275 -3.79 10.57 7.16
CA MET A 275 -4.06 10.51 5.72
C MET A 275 -3.21 11.55 4.99
N PHE A 276 -2.44 11.11 3.99
CA PHE A 276 -1.71 11.98 3.07
C PHE A 276 -2.34 11.92 1.69
N HIS A 277 -2.73 13.09 1.13
CA HIS A 277 -3.13 13.28 -0.26
C HIS A 277 -2.10 14.18 -0.93
N GLU A 278 -1.21 13.61 -1.74
CA GLU A 278 -0.07 14.38 -2.27
C GLU A 278 0.58 13.70 -3.48
N HIS A 279 1.51 14.38 -4.14
CA HIS A 279 2.43 13.70 -5.04
C HIS A 279 3.45 12.90 -4.26
N GLY A 280 3.68 11.66 -4.69
CA GLY A 280 4.62 10.76 -4.07
C GLY A 280 5.72 10.26 -5.02
N MET A 281 6.82 9.83 -4.41
CA MET A 281 7.94 9.14 -5.03
C MET A 281 8.32 7.93 -4.16
N PRO A 282 9.09 6.96 -4.65
CA PRO A 282 9.50 5.83 -3.81
C PRO A 282 10.07 6.26 -2.45
N THR A 283 10.93 7.27 -2.44
CA THR A 283 11.66 7.74 -1.26
C THR A 283 11.21 9.12 -0.77
N GLY A 284 10.06 9.62 -1.21
CA GLY A 284 9.66 10.99 -0.85
C GLY A 284 8.18 11.31 -1.03
N GLN A 285 7.79 12.39 -0.40
CA GLN A 285 6.45 13.00 -0.40
C GLN A 285 6.59 14.47 -0.75
N LEU A 286 5.81 14.97 -1.72
CA LEU A 286 5.74 16.39 -2.02
C LEU A 286 4.64 17.02 -1.16
N ILE A 287 5.05 17.67 -0.10
CA ILE A 287 4.13 18.25 0.88
C ILE A 287 3.75 19.69 0.60
N ASN A 288 4.64 20.47 0.01
CA ASN A 288 4.34 21.81 -0.48
C ASN A 288 4.55 21.88 -1.98
N ASP A 289 3.73 22.71 -2.65
CA ASP A 289 4.02 23.25 -3.97
C ASP A 289 4.45 24.70 -3.81
N GLU A 290 5.16 25.23 -4.78
CA GLU A 290 5.50 26.64 -4.75
C GLU A 290 4.21 27.47 -4.74
N LEU A 291 4.11 28.37 -3.80
CA LEU A 291 3.01 29.32 -3.73
C LEU A 291 2.95 30.09 -5.04
N ALA A 292 1.73 30.25 -5.60
CA ALA A 292 1.52 31.03 -6.81
C ALA A 292 2.21 32.38 -6.67
N CYS A 293 3.36 32.51 -7.33
CA CYS A 293 4.20 33.67 -7.18
C CYS A 293 3.82 34.75 -8.19
N THR A 294 3.51 35.94 -7.72
CA THR A 294 3.27 37.11 -8.55
C THR A 294 4.56 37.86 -8.90
N ASP A 295 5.64 37.59 -8.15
CA ASP A 295 6.94 38.19 -8.38
C ASP A 295 7.71 37.50 -9.52
N PHE A 296 8.20 38.31 -10.46
CA PHE A 296 8.92 37.83 -11.64
C PHE A 296 10.18 37.03 -11.28
N ASN A 297 10.94 37.49 -10.29
CA ASN A 297 12.23 36.86 -9.94
C ASN A 297 12.01 35.43 -9.40
N ASN A 298 10.99 35.24 -8.58
CA ASN A 298 10.66 33.93 -8.04
C ASN A 298 10.11 33.01 -9.15
N ARG A 299 9.21 33.48 -10.01
CA ARG A 299 8.76 32.74 -11.20
C ARG A 299 9.93 32.34 -12.11
N TYR A 300 10.89 33.22 -12.30
CA TYR A 300 12.08 32.94 -13.11
C TYR A 300 12.94 31.84 -12.46
N LYS A 301 13.15 31.89 -11.14
CA LYS A 301 13.87 30.83 -10.39
C LYS A 301 13.16 29.48 -10.52
N MET A 302 11.85 29.45 -10.33
CA MET A 302 11.02 28.24 -10.48
C MET A 302 11.14 27.63 -11.87
N LEU A 303 10.95 28.44 -12.91
CA LEU A 303 11.09 27.97 -14.27
C LEU A 303 12.49 27.43 -14.53
N LYS A 304 13.52 28.11 -14.03
CA LYS A 304 14.90 27.70 -14.17
C LYS A 304 15.15 26.33 -13.50
N SER A 305 14.75 26.18 -12.25
CA SER A 305 14.83 24.92 -11.53
C SER A 305 14.10 23.79 -12.27
N THR A 306 12.85 24.00 -12.67
CA THR A 306 12.05 23.02 -13.40
C THR A 306 12.73 22.55 -14.69
N LEU A 307 13.24 23.48 -15.50
CA LEU A 307 13.89 23.14 -16.77
C LEU A 307 15.25 22.47 -16.56
N TYR A 308 16.02 22.90 -15.56
CA TYR A 308 17.30 22.29 -15.21
C TYR A 308 17.11 20.86 -14.71
N ASN A 309 16.15 20.63 -13.83
CA ASN A 309 15.79 19.29 -13.35
C ASN A 309 15.31 18.39 -14.51
N ALA A 310 14.52 18.93 -15.45
CA ALA A 310 14.07 18.19 -16.63
C ALA A 310 15.23 17.75 -17.54
N VAL A 311 16.30 18.54 -17.67
CA VAL A 311 17.53 18.15 -18.38
C VAL A 311 18.29 17.10 -17.57
N MET A 312 18.59 17.38 -16.32
CA MET A 312 19.49 16.57 -15.49
C MET A 312 18.92 15.18 -15.15
N SER A 313 17.62 15.04 -15.00
CA SER A 313 16.95 13.75 -14.74
C SER A 313 17.08 12.73 -15.89
N HIS A 314 17.46 13.17 -17.08
CA HIS A 314 17.63 12.32 -18.25
C HIS A 314 19.12 12.16 -18.65
N VAL A 315 20.04 12.85 -17.97
CA VAL A 315 21.49 12.66 -18.17
C VAL A 315 21.88 11.23 -17.80
N GLY A 316 22.70 10.60 -18.66
CA GLY A 316 23.04 9.18 -18.56
C GLY A 316 22.18 8.27 -19.43
N LYS A 317 20.95 8.68 -19.79
CA LYS A 317 20.11 8.02 -20.80
C LYS A 317 20.20 8.70 -22.17
N ARG A 318 20.50 9.99 -22.18
CA ARG A 318 20.67 10.82 -23.38
C ARG A 318 21.80 11.81 -23.16
N ASP A 319 22.36 12.30 -24.27
CA ASP A 319 23.33 13.37 -24.24
C ASP A 319 22.74 14.66 -23.65
N LYS A 320 23.47 15.27 -22.73
CA LYS A 320 23.05 16.46 -21.98
C LYS A 320 22.81 17.68 -22.85
N ASP A 321 23.70 17.91 -23.82
CA ASP A 321 23.58 19.06 -24.72
C ASP A 321 22.38 18.91 -25.65
N THR A 322 22.14 17.71 -26.12
CA THR A 322 20.93 17.38 -26.90
C THR A 322 19.66 17.67 -26.09
N LEU A 323 19.62 17.24 -24.81
CA LEU A 323 18.46 17.51 -23.92
C LEU A 323 18.30 19.01 -23.68
N ARG A 324 19.38 19.75 -23.48
CA ARG A 324 19.37 21.21 -23.31
C ARG A 324 18.77 21.89 -24.53
N ILE A 325 19.26 21.54 -25.73
CA ILE A 325 18.77 22.14 -27.00
C ILE A 325 17.28 21.82 -27.20
N GLN A 326 16.86 20.58 -27.00
CA GLN A 326 15.44 20.20 -27.09
C GLN A 326 14.57 21.02 -26.12
N MET A 327 15.06 21.25 -24.91
CA MET A 327 14.33 22.03 -23.93
C MET A 327 14.28 23.53 -24.29
N GLN A 328 15.37 24.07 -24.88
CA GLN A 328 15.41 25.43 -25.41
C GLN A 328 14.32 25.63 -26.48
N GLU A 329 14.29 24.74 -27.46
CA GLU A 329 13.30 24.77 -28.55
C GLU A 329 11.87 24.62 -28.03
N LYS A 330 11.64 23.60 -27.21
CA LYS A 330 10.31 23.30 -26.67
C LYS A 330 9.73 24.42 -25.80
N ARG A 331 10.57 25.13 -25.05
CA ARG A 331 10.17 26.16 -24.08
C ARG A 331 10.47 27.58 -24.56
N GLN A 332 11.04 27.73 -25.74
CA GLN A 332 11.39 29.03 -26.35
C GLN A 332 12.27 29.89 -25.43
N VAL A 333 13.22 29.26 -24.72
CA VAL A 333 14.21 29.92 -23.88
C VAL A 333 15.56 29.98 -24.60
N ASN A 334 16.32 31.06 -24.38
CA ASN A 334 17.61 31.22 -25.01
C ASN A 334 18.71 30.43 -24.26
N GLU A 335 19.89 30.29 -24.89
CA GLU A 335 21.03 29.57 -24.33
C GLU A 335 21.51 30.11 -22.98
N VAL A 336 21.46 31.43 -22.80
CA VAL A 336 21.89 32.09 -21.56
C VAL A 336 21.07 31.65 -20.37
N PHE A 337 19.86 31.18 -20.59
CA PHE A 337 19.01 30.62 -19.54
C PHE A 337 19.67 29.42 -18.83
N PHE A 338 20.43 28.61 -19.55
CA PHE A 338 21.07 27.38 -19.04
C PHE A 338 22.51 27.61 -18.54
N LYS A 339 23.01 28.84 -18.42
CA LYS A 339 24.39 29.17 -18.01
C LYS A 339 24.81 28.57 -16.65
N ASP A 340 23.86 28.36 -15.75
CA ASP A 340 24.13 27.81 -14.41
C ASP A 340 23.77 26.31 -14.30
N LEU A 341 23.48 25.63 -15.43
CA LEU A 341 23.08 24.21 -15.41
C LEU A 341 24.14 23.31 -14.76
N ASP A 342 25.42 23.67 -14.92
CA ASP A 342 26.56 22.96 -14.34
C ASP A 342 27.16 23.64 -13.10
N ASN A 343 26.49 24.68 -12.57
CA ASN A 343 26.98 25.41 -11.42
C ASN A 343 26.61 24.69 -10.11
N PRO A 344 27.55 24.12 -9.35
CA PRO A 344 27.26 23.44 -8.10
C PRO A 344 26.52 24.31 -7.08
N LYS A 345 26.81 25.62 -7.05
CA LYS A 345 26.15 26.56 -6.12
C LYS A 345 24.68 26.76 -6.45
N PHE A 346 24.30 26.66 -7.73
CA PHE A 346 22.89 26.67 -8.12
C PHE A 346 22.17 25.44 -7.53
N TRP A 347 22.76 24.26 -7.69
CA TRP A 347 22.16 23.02 -7.21
C TRP A 347 22.11 22.89 -5.69
N GLU A 348 23.12 23.44 -5.00
CA GLU A 348 23.11 23.53 -3.54
C GLU A 348 21.93 24.41 -3.06
N ALA A 349 21.77 25.59 -3.64
CA ALA A 349 20.69 26.51 -3.30
C ALA A 349 19.30 25.95 -3.67
N ASP A 350 19.20 25.31 -4.83
CA ASP A 350 17.98 24.65 -5.30
C ASP A 350 17.58 23.51 -4.38
N SER A 351 18.53 22.64 -4.01
CA SER A 351 18.32 21.53 -3.08
C SER A 351 17.85 22.00 -1.71
N LEU A 352 18.44 23.07 -1.18
CA LEU A 352 18.03 23.66 0.10
C LEU A 352 16.61 24.24 0.02
N HIS A 353 16.27 24.89 -1.08
CA HIS A 353 14.92 25.44 -1.30
C HIS A 353 13.86 24.33 -1.30
N TYR A 354 14.11 23.24 -2.02
CA TYR A 354 13.17 22.12 -2.09
C TYR A 354 13.20 21.18 -0.88
N ALA A 355 14.23 21.26 -0.02
CA ALA A 355 14.33 20.39 1.16
C ALA A 355 13.15 20.55 2.12
N ASP A 356 12.61 21.76 2.24
CA ASP A 356 11.48 22.06 3.12
C ASP A 356 10.11 21.76 2.49
N GLU A 357 10.07 21.53 1.17
CA GLU A 357 8.84 21.20 0.43
C GLU A 357 8.57 19.69 0.36
N ARG A 358 9.50 18.88 0.83
CA ARG A 358 9.46 17.42 0.76
C ARG A 358 9.72 16.78 2.10
N ILE A 359 9.06 15.66 2.35
CA ILE A 359 9.50 14.68 3.35
C ILE A 359 10.19 13.56 2.57
N VAL A 360 11.43 13.26 2.89
CA VAL A 360 12.21 12.21 2.26
C VAL A 360 12.62 11.14 3.29
N THR A 361 13.01 9.96 2.82
CA THR A 361 13.41 8.87 3.71
C THR A 361 14.54 9.27 4.66
N GLU A 362 15.47 10.10 4.23
CA GLU A 362 16.55 10.66 5.06
C GLU A 362 16.04 11.49 6.24
N ASP A 363 14.94 12.19 6.10
CA ASP A 363 14.34 12.94 7.22
C ASP A 363 13.87 12.02 8.34
N LEU A 364 13.29 10.88 7.97
CA LEU A 364 12.82 9.88 8.93
C LEU A 364 13.96 9.15 9.61
N MET A 365 15.07 8.91 8.89
CA MET A 365 16.26 8.24 9.42
C MET A 365 17.11 9.15 10.32
N LYS A 366 17.42 10.37 9.85
CA LYS A 366 18.44 11.24 10.49
C LYS A 366 17.89 12.09 11.65
N ARG A 367 16.59 12.31 11.73
CA ARG A 367 16.00 13.23 12.71
C ARG A 367 15.54 12.56 14.00
N ASN A 368 15.72 11.25 14.15
CA ASN A 368 15.15 10.47 15.27
C ASN A 368 13.64 10.77 15.45
N LEU A 369 12.95 10.90 14.34
CA LEU A 369 11.53 11.21 14.30
C LEU A 369 10.73 9.97 14.65
N SER A 370 10.10 9.94 15.82
CA SER A 370 9.19 8.87 16.20
C SER A 370 7.83 9.10 15.54
N THR A 371 7.43 8.23 14.61
CA THR A 371 6.12 8.28 13.96
C THR A 371 5.11 7.47 14.76
N ASN A 372 4.07 8.12 15.24
CA ASN A 372 3.16 7.54 16.23
C ASN A 372 1.73 7.25 15.73
N PRO A 373 1.21 7.80 14.61
CA PRO A 373 -0.09 7.35 14.11
C PRO A 373 -0.10 5.84 13.97
N LYS A 374 -1.15 5.19 14.47
CA LYS A 374 -1.25 3.71 14.40
C LYS A 374 -1.29 3.24 12.95
N MET A 375 -1.97 4.00 12.09
CA MET A 375 -2.06 3.74 10.66
C MET A 375 -1.75 5.02 9.87
N ILE A 376 -0.97 4.88 8.81
CA ILE A 376 -0.67 5.95 7.85
C ILE A 376 -1.17 5.50 6.47
N MET A 377 -1.90 6.36 5.77
CA MET A 377 -2.39 6.09 4.42
C MET A 377 -1.83 7.10 3.44
N PHE A 378 -1.24 6.62 2.36
CA PHE A 378 -0.70 7.43 1.27
C PHE A 378 -1.61 7.32 0.06
N ASP A 379 -2.44 8.32 -0.14
CA ASP A 379 -3.05 8.57 -1.44
C ASP A 379 -2.06 9.35 -2.31
N ALA A 380 -1.02 8.63 -2.70
CA ALA A 380 0.16 9.17 -3.37
C ALA A 380 0.80 8.12 -4.28
N CYS A 381 1.47 8.60 -5.33
CA CYS A 381 2.22 7.75 -6.24
C CYS A 381 3.42 7.14 -5.54
N TYR A 382 3.75 5.88 -5.84
CA TYR A 382 5.01 5.19 -5.52
C TYR A 382 5.42 5.07 -4.04
N ASN A 383 4.70 5.63 -3.08
CA ASN A 383 5.11 5.61 -1.67
C ASN A 383 5.18 4.18 -1.07
N GLY A 384 4.53 3.20 -1.72
CA GLY A 384 4.59 1.78 -1.40
C GLY A 384 5.53 0.96 -2.29
N SER A 385 6.58 1.54 -2.88
CA SER A 385 7.49 0.87 -3.83
C SER A 385 8.42 -0.16 -3.16
N PHE A 386 7.87 -1.16 -2.50
CA PHE A 386 8.62 -2.18 -1.74
C PHE A 386 9.57 -3.04 -2.60
N HIS A 387 9.45 -2.98 -3.91
CA HIS A 387 10.36 -3.61 -4.85
C HIS A 387 11.67 -2.84 -5.01
N GLU A 388 11.69 -1.57 -4.63
CA GLU A 388 12.91 -0.76 -4.60
C GLU A 388 13.74 -1.02 -3.33
N ASN A 389 15.01 -0.61 -3.35
CA ASN A 389 15.92 -0.78 -2.21
C ASN A 389 15.58 0.13 -1.03
N ASP A 390 14.84 1.22 -1.28
CA ASP A 390 14.30 2.10 -0.25
C ASP A 390 12.91 2.57 -0.65
N TYR A 391 12.01 2.66 0.34
CA TYR A 391 10.67 3.14 0.13
C TYR A 391 10.07 3.75 1.41
N ILE A 392 9.35 4.85 1.24
CA ILE A 392 8.99 5.68 2.37
C ILE A 392 7.97 5.03 3.31
N ALA A 393 7.03 4.22 2.82
CA ALA A 393 6.08 3.49 3.67
C ALA A 393 6.81 2.52 4.62
N GLY A 394 7.88 1.87 4.12
CA GLY A 394 8.76 1.03 4.95
C GLY A 394 9.47 1.83 6.03
N GLN A 395 9.98 3.01 5.71
CA GLN A 395 10.64 3.86 6.70
C GLN A 395 9.69 4.25 7.85
N TYR A 396 8.41 4.51 7.56
CA TYR A 396 7.42 4.81 8.59
C TYR A 396 7.15 3.64 9.53
N ILE A 397 6.99 2.41 9.02
CA ILE A 397 6.69 1.26 9.88
C ILE A 397 7.90 0.79 10.69
N PHE A 398 9.12 0.93 10.14
CA PHE A 398 10.37 0.57 10.85
C PHE A 398 10.94 1.71 11.68
N ASN A 399 10.22 2.79 11.85
CA ASN A 399 10.56 3.88 12.76
C ASN A 399 10.29 3.48 14.22
N ASP A 400 10.97 4.14 15.16
CA ASP A 400 10.91 3.84 16.60
C ASP A 400 9.55 4.16 17.25
N GLY A 401 8.65 4.86 16.55
CA GLY A 401 7.33 5.22 17.05
C GLY A 401 6.33 4.06 17.07
N GLN A 402 5.04 4.42 17.18
CA GLN A 402 3.93 3.47 17.36
C GLN A 402 3.26 3.06 16.04
N THR A 403 3.74 3.51 14.88
CA THR A 403 3.13 3.17 13.59
C THR A 403 3.21 1.67 13.32
N LEU A 404 2.05 1.08 13.06
CA LEU A 404 1.87 -0.36 12.87
C LEU A 404 1.57 -0.72 11.43
N VAL A 405 0.85 0.14 10.72
CA VAL A 405 0.39 -0.11 9.36
C VAL A 405 0.63 1.13 8.50
N ALA A 406 1.14 0.92 7.31
CA ALA A 406 1.13 1.91 6.25
C ALA A 406 0.43 1.34 5.01
N GLN A 407 -0.39 2.15 4.33
CA GLN A 407 -0.94 1.82 3.02
C GLN A 407 -0.28 2.71 1.98
N GLY A 408 0.16 2.13 0.86
CA GLY A 408 0.80 2.88 -0.21
C GLY A 408 0.77 2.14 -1.53
N ASN A 409 1.17 2.83 -2.60
CA ASN A 409 1.06 2.35 -3.97
C ASN A 409 2.44 2.11 -4.59
N THR A 410 2.57 1.01 -5.36
CA THR A 410 3.84 0.66 -6.03
C THR A 410 4.02 1.39 -7.36
N ARG A 411 2.97 2.03 -7.88
CA ARG A 411 2.96 2.81 -9.12
C ARG A 411 2.21 4.12 -8.90
N ASN A 412 2.15 4.95 -9.95
CA ASN A 412 1.38 6.18 -9.90
C ASN A 412 -0.13 5.90 -9.84
N VAL A 413 -0.83 6.75 -9.12
CA VAL A 413 -2.28 6.72 -8.93
C VAL A 413 -2.90 8.03 -9.36
N LEU A 414 -4.20 8.01 -9.65
CA LEU A 414 -5.02 9.21 -9.74
C LEU A 414 -5.73 9.41 -8.41
N GLN A 415 -5.66 10.62 -7.91
CA GLN A 415 -6.31 11.01 -6.65
C GLN A 415 -7.79 11.38 -6.86
N ASP A 416 -8.38 10.91 -7.94
CA ASP A 416 -9.81 10.96 -8.24
C ASP A 416 -10.56 9.69 -7.78
N ARG A 417 -9.82 8.66 -7.35
CA ARG A 417 -10.40 7.54 -6.64
C ARG A 417 -10.60 7.92 -5.18
N TRP A 418 -11.76 7.63 -4.66
CA TRP A 418 -12.10 7.92 -3.28
C TRP A 418 -11.27 7.06 -2.31
N THR A 419 -10.26 7.66 -1.70
CA THR A 419 -9.45 7.02 -0.65
C THR A 419 -10.25 6.72 0.61
N ILE A 420 -11.39 7.35 0.72
CA ILE A 420 -12.37 7.19 1.79
C ILE A 420 -13.33 6.02 1.57
N GLU A 421 -13.25 5.32 0.43
CA GLU A 421 -14.10 4.16 0.17
C GLU A 421 -13.95 3.11 1.28
N MET A 422 -15.05 2.76 1.95
CA MET A 422 -15.09 1.78 3.04
C MET A 422 -14.23 2.13 4.28
N ILE A 423 -13.70 3.36 4.39
CA ILE A 423 -12.74 3.71 5.45
C ILE A 423 -13.34 3.63 6.85
N GLY A 424 -14.64 3.86 6.99
CA GLY A 424 -15.36 3.76 8.26
C GLY A 424 -15.37 2.37 8.85
N LEU A 425 -15.12 1.33 8.05
CA LEU A 425 -14.99 -0.04 8.55
C LEU A 425 -13.86 -0.18 9.58
N LEU A 426 -12.82 0.67 9.49
CA LEU A 426 -11.74 0.71 10.48
C LEU A 426 -12.28 1.08 11.87
N SER A 427 -13.23 2.02 11.97
CA SER A 427 -13.87 2.41 13.23
C SER A 427 -14.82 1.34 13.80
N HIS A 428 -15.21 0.37 12.97
CA HIS A 428 -16.00 -0.79 13.36
C HIS A 428 -15.16 -2.02 13.70
N GLY A 429 -13.84 -1.86 13.88
CA GLY A 429 -12.95 -2.95 14.28
C GLY A 429 -12.63 -3.94 13.16
N VAL A 430 -12.89 -3.57 11.92
CA VAL A 430 -12.45 -4.35 10.75
C VAL A 430 -10.93 -4.23 10.64
N ARG A 431 -10.25 -5.37 10.48
CA ARG A 431 -8.78 -5.41 10.34
C ARG A 431 -8.33 -4.63 9.12
N ALA A 432 -7.20 -3.95 9.23
CA ALA A 432 -6.60 -3.17 8.14
C ALA A 432 -6.46 -4.00 6.85
N GLY A 433 -6.13 -5.27 6.97
CA GLY A 433 -6.08 -6.21 5.84
C GLY A 433 -7.42 -6.41 5.15
N GLN A 434 -8.50 -6.65 5.91
CA GLN A 434 -9.84 -6.81 5.35
C GLN A 434 -10.29 -5.53 4.63
N TYR A 435 -10.04 -4.36 5.25
CA TYR A 435 -10.29 -3.08 4.62
C TYR A 435 -9.55 -2.95 3.27
N ASN A 436 -8.22 -3.19 3.24
CA ASN A 436 -7.42 -3.09 2.01
C ASN A 436 -7.86 -4.09 0.93
N LYS A 437 -8.30 -5.29 1.32
CA LYS A 437 -8.87 -6.28 0.39
C LYS A 437 -10.12 -5.76 -0.31
N LEU A 438 -11.01 -5.09 0.43
CA LEU A 438 -12.27 -4.56 -0.13
C LEU A 438 -12.03 -3.44 -1.14
N ILE A 439 -10.99 -2.64 -0.95
CA ILE A 439 -10.62 -1.53 -1.85
C ILE A 439 -9.45 -1.87 -2.78
N ALA A 440 -9.19 -3.15 -3.03
CA ALA A 440 -7.98 -3.59 -3.73
C ALA A 440 -7.81 -2.95 -5.10
N SER A 441 -6.60 -2.47 -5.38
CA SER A 441 -6.06 -2.17 -6.70
C SER A 441 -4.79 -2.99 -6.94
N LEU A 442 -4.35 -3.09 -8.18
CA LEU A 442 -3.17 -3.90 -8.50
C LEU A 442 -1.89 -3.34 -7.85
N GLU A 443 -1.80 -2.02 -7.73
CA GLU A 443 -0.66 -1.28 -7.18
C GLU A 443 -0.77 -0.97 -5.68
N GLY A 444 -1.98 -1.08 -5.07
CA GLY A 444 -2.24 -0.68 -3.69
C GLY A 444 -1.97 -1.80 -2.69
N HIS A 445 -1.10 -1.55 -1.70
CA HIS A 445 -0.66 -2.56 -0.73
C HIS A 445 -0.59 -2.03 0.69
N LEU A 446 -0.63 -2.97 1.66
CA LEU A 446 -0.32 -2.70 3.06
C LEU A 446 1.12 -3.10 3.40
N PHE A 447 1.70 -2.31 4.28
CA PHE A 447 2.99 -2.55 4.92
C PHE A 447 2.78 -2.62 6.42
N GLY A 448 3.41 -3.61 7.06
CA GLY A 448 3.23 -3.85 8.48
C GLY A 448 2.20 -4.93 8.82
N ASP A 449 1.53 -4.79 9.96
CA ASP A 449 0.59 -5.78 10.50
C ASP A 449 -0.82 -5.68 9.90
N PRO A 450 -1.22 -6.55 8.97
CA PRO A 450 -2.55 -6.48 8.37
C PRO A 450 -3.67 -6.92 9.32
N THR A 451 -3.32 -7.57 10.43
CA THR A 451 -4.27 -8.01 11.44
C THR A 451 -4.57 -6.93 12.47
N PHE A 452 -3.89 -5.77 12.41
CA PHE A 452 -4.19 -4.62 13.24
C PHE A 452 -5.64 -4.16 13.04
N ARG A 453 -6.30 -3.81 14.13
CA ARG A 453 -7.64 -3.22 14.16
C ARG A 453 -7.79 -2.26 15.32
N PHE A 454 -8.61 -1.25 15.14
CA PHE A 454 -9.07 -0.41 16.24
C PHE A 454 -10.13 -1.12 17.05
N ALA A 455 -10.34 -0.69 18.29
CA ALA A 455 -11.51 -1.10 19.06
C ALA A 455 -12.78 -0.60 18.37
N PRO A 456 -13.79 -1.44 18.16
CA PRO A 456 -15.00 -1.02 17.46
C PRO A 456 -15.81 -0.01 18.27
N ILE A 457 -16.55 0.87 17.58
CA ILE A 457 -17.50 1.82 18.22
C ILE A 457 -18.51 1.06 19.06
N GLU A 458 -19.01 -0.06 18.53
CA GLU A 458 -19.93 -0.99 19.20
C GLU A 458 -19.43 -2.41 19.01
N ALA A 459 -19.58 -3.25 20.03
CA ALA A 459 -19.18 -4.65 19.97
C ALA A 459 -19.85 -5.37 18.79
N ASN A 460 -19.04 -5.97 17.91
CA ASN A 460 -19.50 -6.69 16.73
C ASN A 460 -18.47 -7.74 16.31
N THR A 461 -18.86 -8.55 15.32
CA THR A 461 -18.03 -9.62 14.71
C THR A 461 -17.70 -9.34 13.23
N LEU A 462 -17.99 -8.14 12.74
CA LEU A 462 -17.97 -7.74 11.33
C LEU A 462 -16.66 -8.14 10.61
N SER A 463 -15.51 -7.95 11.27
CA SER A 463 -14.21 -8.31 10.69
C SER A 463 -14.10 -9.80 10.34
N THR A 464 -14.68 -10.67 11.16
CA THR A 464 -14.73 -12.12 10.95
C THR A 464 -15.84 -12.50 9.95
N ASP A 465 -16.98 -11.80 10.03
CA ASP A 465 -18.18 -12.08 9.23
C ASP A 465 -17.95 -11.84 7.73
N ILE A 466 -17.07 -10.91 7.35
CA ILE A 466 -16.62 -10.70 5.96
C ILE A 466 -16.11 -12.02 5.35
N THR A 467 -15.51 -12.88 6.16
CA THR A 467 -14.98 -14.18 5.70
C THR A 467 -16.00 -15.31 5.84
N ILE A 468 -16.61 -15.44 7.01
CA ILE A 468 -17.49 -16.59 7.30
C ILE A 468 -18.87 -16.50 6.69
N HIS A 469 -19.39 -15.27 6.49
CA HIS A 469 -20.70 -15.01 5.87
C HIS A 469 -20.58 -14.48 4.42
N LYS A 470 -19.44 -14.72 3.75
CA LYS A 470 -19.13 -14.17 2.42
C LYS A 470 -20.29 -14.29 1.43
N ASP A 471 -20.94 -15.45 1.37
CA ASP A 471 -22.02 -15.75 0.42
C ASP A 471 -23.41 -15.76 1.07
N ASP A 472 -23.53 -15.34 2.34
CA ASP A 472 -24.80 -15.34 3.09
C ASP A 472 -25.62 -14.08 2.78
N LYS A 473 -26.45 -14.15 1.73
CA LYS A 473 -27.33 -13.06 1.33
C LYS A 473 -28.31 -12.64 2.43
N ALA A 474 -28.74 -13.56 3.31
CA ALA A 474 -29.68 -13.22 4.38
C ALA A 474 -29.00 -12.37 5.46
N TYR A 475 -27.80 -12.74 5.85
CA TYR A 475 -26.97 -11.97 6.79
C TYR A 475 -26.76 -10.52 6.29
N TRP A 476 -26.27 -10.36 5.05
CA TRP A 476 -25.97 -9.06 4.49
C TRP A 476 -27.21 -8.19 4.23
N LYS A 477 -28.37 -8.79 3.88
CA LYS A 477 -29.62 -8.03 3.77
C LYS A 477 -30.03 -7.35 5.08
N ASN A 478 -29.78 -7.97 6.22
CA ASN A 478 -30.07 -7.36 7.52
C ASN A 478 -29.22 -6.11 7.77
N LEU A 479 -27.96 -6.12 7.32
CA LEU A 479 -27.03 -4.99 7.51
C LEU A 479 -27.27 -3.82 6.54
N LEU A 480 -28.13 -3.97 5.52
CA LEU A 480 -28.56 -2.84 4.68
C LEU A 480 -29.28 -1.71 5.47
N ASN A 481 -29.73 -2.00 6.67
CA ASN A 481 -30.41 -1.02 7.53
C ASN A 481 -29.54 -0.56 8.71
N SER A 482 -28.24 -0.82 8.68
CA SER A 482 -27.29 -0.34 9.68
C SER A 482 -27.37 1.19 9.81
N PRO A 483 -27.21 1.77 11.01
CA PRO A 483 -27.10 3.22 11.17
C PRO A 483 -25.76 3.79 10.66
N TYR A 484 -24.84 2.95 10.23
CA TYR A 484 -23.50 3.32 9.79
C TYR A 484 -23.33 3.18 8.27
N ALA A 485 -22.84 4.25 7.63
CA ALA A 485 -22.70 4.34 6.18
C ALA A 485 -21.88 3.18 5.59
N ASP A 486 -20.68 2.96 6.09
CA ASP A 486 -19.78 1.94 5.52
C ASP A 486 -20.18 0.50 5.85
N VAL A 487 -20.96 0.27 6.92
CA VAL A 487 -21.58 -1.03 7.16
C VAL A 487 -22.68 -1.32 6.11
N GLN A 488 -23.46 -0.30 5.73
CA GLN A 488 -24.42 -0.44 4.62
C GLN A 488 -23.70 -0.65 3.30
N SER A 489 -22.62 0.12 3.02
CA SER A 489 -21.81 0.00 1.81
C SER A 489 -21.19 -1.39 1.70
N LEU A 490 -20.66 -1.93 2.79
CA LEU A 490 -20.16 -3.30 2.85
C LEU A 490 -21.27 -4.32 2.54
N ALA A 491 -22.44 -4.18 3.16
CA ALA A 491 -23.56 -5.07 2.90
C ALA A 491 -23.99 -5.03 1.43
N MET A 492 -24.05 -3.84 0.82
CA MET A 492 -24.35 -3.69 -0.61
C MET A 492 -23.29 -4.38 -1.48
N ARG A 493 -22.01 -4.23 -1.16
CA ARG A 493 -20.90 -4.85 -1.86
C ARG A 493 -20.97 -6.38 -1.77
N MET A 494 -21.12 -6.93 -0.57
CA MET A 494 -21.19 -8.38 -0.35
C MET A 494 -22.41 -8.99 -1.05
N LEU A 495 -23.55 -8.30 -1.06
CA LEU A 495 -24.73 -8.72 -1.81
C LEU A 495 -24.50 -8.68 -3.32
N ALA A 496 -23.85 -7.64 -3.83
CA ALA A 496 -23.53 -7.54 -5.26
C ALA A 496 -22.57 -8.64 -5.72
N ASP A 497 -21.56 -8.95 -4.91
CA ASP A 497 -20.57 -9.99 -5.21
C ASP A 497 -21.20 -11.41 -5.16
N ALA A 498 -22.17 -11.65 -4.26
CA ALA A 498 -22.91 -12.90 -4.15
C ALA A 498 -24.07 -13.05 -5.16
N ASP A 499 -24.45 -11.97 -5.87
CA ASP A 499 -25.60 -11.94 -6.77
C ASP A 499 -25.21 -12.16 -8.24
N THR A 500 -24.80 -13.36 -8.57
CA THR A 500 -24.35 -13.72 -9.92
C THR A 500 -25.42 -13.54 -11.01
N GLN A 501 -26.71 -13.58 -10.63
CA GLN A 501 -27.85 -13.45 -11.55
C GLN A 501 -28.45 -12.04 -11.59
N LYS A 502 -27.89 -11.10 -10.81
CA LYS A 502 -28.34 -9.71 -10.72
C LYS A 502 -29.79 -9.52 -10.22
N GLU A 503 -30.31 -10.47 -9.48
CA GLU A 503 -31.67 -10.45 -8.91
C GLU A 503 -31.83 -9.36 -7.84
N LEU A 504 -30.74 -9.01 -7.14
CA LEU A 504 -30.73 -7.99 -6.08
C LEU A 504 -30.51 -6.56 -6.62
N SER A 505 -30.22 -6.40 -7.90
CA SER A 505 -29.94 -5.07 -8.49
C SER A 505 -31.04 -4.04 -8.20
N PRO A 506 -32.36 -4.35 -8.26
CA PRO A 506 -33.41 -3.39 -7.93
C PRO A 506 -33.38 -2.95 -6.46
N LEU A 507 -33.07 -3.88 -5.53
CA LEU A 507 -32.94 -3.59 -4.10
C LEU A 507 -31.76 -2.67 -3.83
N LEU A 508 -30.58 -2.98 -4.40
CA LEU A 508 -29.36 -2.20 -4.23
C LEU A 508 -29.52 -0.81 -4.81
N LEU A 509 -30.12 -0.69 -6.01
CA LEU A 509 -30.40 0.60 -6.63
C LEU A 509 -31.39 1.44 -5.81
N LYS A 510 -32.39 0.80 -5.20
CA LYS A 510 -33.32 1.49 -4.28
C LYS A 510 -32.56 2.05 -3.07
N LYS A 511 -31.69 1.24 -2.43
CA LYS A 511 -30.87 1.67 -1.30
C LYS A 511 -29.96 2.84 -1.66
N TYR A 512 -29.27 2.77 -2.81
CA TYR A 512 -28.47 3.87 -3.33
C TYR A 512 -29.26 5.18 -3.44
N ARG A 513 -30.47 5.13 -4.03
CA ARG A 513 -31.32 6.32 -4.26
C ARG A 513 -31.90 6.90 -2.98
N GLU A 514 -32.27 6.06 -2.02
CA GLU A 514 -32.96 6.44 -0.80
C GLU A 514 -32.01 6.72 0.38
N SER A 515 -30.70 6.42 0.24
CA SER A 515 -29.74 6.63 1.31
C SER A 515 -29.63 8.09 1.70
N GLY A 516 -29.60 8.36 3.01
CA GLY A 516 -29.24 9.65 3.59
C GLY A 516 -27.74 9.91 3.64
N PHE A 517 -26.91 8.88 3.43
CA PHE A 517 -25.45 8.97 3.50
C PHE A 517 -24.84 9.37 2.16
N ASN A 518 -23.89 10.32 2.18
CA ASN A 518 -23.15 10.72 0.99
C ASN A 518 -22.24 9.58 0.51
N THR A 519 -21.56 8.89 1.40
CA THR A 519 -20.67 7.75 1.09
C THR A 519 -21.36 6.62 0.32
N ILE A 520 -22.65 6.41 0.50
CA ILE A 520 -23.41 5.40 -0.28
C ILE A 520 -23.77 5.92 -1.68
N ARG A 521 -23.85 7.23 -1.87
CA ARG A 521 -24.18 7.86 -3.15
C ARG A 521 -22.96 8.18 -4.02
N MET A 522 -21.78 8.09 -3.46
CA MET A 522 -20.50 8.17 -4.16
C MET A 522 -20.15 6.83 -4.84
#